data_dce295b6813c27bee2c9b89e2c70eafd
#
_entry.id   dce295b6813c27bee2c9b89e2c70eafd
#
_cell.length_a   1.000
_cell.length_b   1.000
_cell.length_c   1.000
_cell.angle_alpha   90.00
_cell.angle_beta   90.00
_cell.angle_gamma   90.00
#
_symmetry.space_group_name_H-M   'P 1'
#
loop_
_entity.id
_entity.type
_entity.pdbx_description
1 polymer ?
#
loop_
_entity_poly.entity_id
_entity_poly.type
_entity_poly.pdbx_seq_one_letter_code
_entity_poly.pdbx_strand_id
1 'polypeptide(L)'
;MDDVIVRFAPSPTGYLHIGGARTAIFNWLYARKHGGRFLLRIEDTDAERSSDEAIAGILDGLSWLGLDWDNVPYFQSQFTAEHQDAAKRLLENGRAYKCFCTKAQLDEKREQARKNKTTYQYDGTCRRLTATQVTRKEQAGEPYTIRFKVPQAAGAVRIDDLVYGNIEKRYADIEDFIIVRANGQPLYVLCNAVDDIRDGITHVIRGQDGLANTPKQVLIYQGLGAPLPKFAHMSLTLDPQKAKISKRKHGEQVAVHYYRDHGFLPWAMVNFLVLLGWARADSQEFFTKSELIDAFDLGGINRTNSVFNISADEGKHFTDPKLMNINAHYLRHMPMAELLPFIKARLAKTDLWKPAFETEQRSWFVSTMELIRGRFNTLNDFETYGRAYINDDFIMDETAVRKNLKEAAAGQWLPELAKRLSELKDFESGTIEAELRLFLKDKDIKPGKLMNAVRTAITGQGVGPDFMKVLTVLGRQRVVNRLISAAGISV
;
A
#
# COMPACT_ATOMS: atom_id res chain seq x y z
N MET A 1 4.91 -9.43 -30.41
CA MET A 1 3.93 -8.98 -29.38
C MET A 1 4.16 -7.50 -29.22
N ASP A 2 3.12 -6.68 -29.33
CA ASP A 2 3.28 -5.24 -29.14
C ASP A 2 3.79 -4.99 -27.72
N ASP A 3 4.75 -4.08 -27.56
CA ASP A 3 5.33 -3.76 -26.27
C ASP A 3 4.23 -3.28 -25.30
N VAL A 4 4.08 -3.95 -24.17
CA VAL A 4 3.12 -3.53 -23.15
C VAL A 4 3.62 -2.24 -22.48
N ILE A 5 2.84 -1.17 -22.59
CA ILE A 5 3.11 0.10 -21.91
C ILE A 5 1.91 0.45 -21.03
N VAL A 6 2.15 0.54 -19.74
CA VAL A 6 1.17 0.91 -18.72
C VAL A 6 1.66 2.10 -17.90
N ARG A 7 0.78 2.71 -17.12
CA ARG A 7 1.16 3.85 -16.28
C ARG A 7 0.43 3.87 -14.95
N PHE A 8 1.12 4.44 -13.96
CA PHE A 8 0.50 4.97 -12.76
C PHE A 8 0.49 6.50 -12.86
N ALA A 9 -0.68 7.10 -12.71
CA ALA A 9 -0.88 8.53 -12.92
C ALA A 9 -1.59 9.16 -11.70
N PRO A 10 -0.88 9.28 -10.55
CA PRO A 10 -1.47 9.83 -9.34
C PRO A 10 -1.60 11.35 -9.38
N SER A 11 -2.69 11.88 -8.80
CA SER A 11 -2.77 13.29 -8.43
C SER A 11 -2.08 13.50 -7.07
N PRO A 12 -1.15 14.47 -6.93
CA PRO A 12 -0.36 14.66 -5.73
C PRO A 12 -1.13 15.41 -4.63
N THR A 13 -2.18 14.78 -4.09
CA THR A 13 -3.05 15.34 -3.04
C THR A 13 -2.68 14.83 -1.64
N GLY A 14 -1.45 14.41 -1.44
CA GLY A 14 -0.88 13.87 -0.19
C GLY A 14 -0.20 12.51 -0.41
N TYR A 15 0.17 11.83 0.66
CA TYR A 15 0.89 10.55 0.64
C TYR A 15 0.24 9.47 -0.24
N LEU A 16 1.04 8.48 -0.67
CA LEU A 16 0.56 7.33 -1.43
C LEU A 16 -0.50 6.57 -0.63
N HIS A 17 -1.73 6.62 -1.13
CA HIS A 17 -2.87 5.91 -0.55
C HIS A 17 -2.85 4.44 -0.96
N ILE A 18 -3.23 3.51 -0.07
CA ILE A 18 -3.26 2.06 -0.37
C ILE A 18 -4.04 1.70 -1.64
N GLY A 19 -5.12 2.43 -1.96
CA GLY A 19 -5.86 2.25 -3.21
C GLY A 19 -5.04 2.66 -4.45
N GLY A 20 -4.26 3.74 -4.35
CA GLY A 20 -3.30 4.16 -5.37
C GLY A 20 -2.16 3.17 -5.48
N ALA A 21 -1.60 2.72 -4.36
CA ALA A 21 -0.56 1.71 -4.31
C ALA A 21 -1.00 0.41 -4.99
N ARG A 22 -2.23 -0.06 -4.74
CA ARG A 22 -2.79 -1.24 -5.43
C ARG A 22 -2.86 -1.04 -6.94
N THR A 23 -3.27 0.14 -7.39
CA THR A 23 -3.29 0.48 -8.83
C THR A 23 -1.88 0.45 -9.42
N ALA A 24 -0.90 1.03 -8.73
CA ALA A 24 0.50 1.00 -9.15
C ALA A 24 1.03 -0.43 -9.22
N ILE A 25 0.79 -1.24 -8.19
CA ILE A 25 1.21 -2.65 -8.13
C ILE A 25 0.65 -3.46 -9.30
N PHE A 26 -0.63 -3.31 -9.65
CA PHE A 26 -1.25 -4.06 -10.74
C PHE A 26 -0.66 -3.68 -12.09
N ASN A 27 -0.43 -2.39 -12.34
CA ASN A 27 0.27 -1.90 -13.53
C ASN A 27 1.70 -2.44 -13.58
N TRP A 28 2.43 -2.35 -12.47
CA TRP A 28 3.81 -2.80 -12.37
C TRP A 28 3.94 -4.31 -12.61
N LEU A 29 3.11 -5.14 -11.96
CA LEU A 29 3.09 -6.58 -12.15
C LEU A 29 2.79 -6.95 -13.62
N TYR A 30 1.82 -6.28 -14.22
CA TYR A 30 1.45 -6.54 -15.62
C TYR A 30 2.59 -6.17 -16.57
N ALA A 31 3.24 -5.02 -16.37
CA ALA A 31 4.41 -4.63 -17.14
C ALA A 31 5.56 -5.63 -16.98
N ARG A 32 5.93 -5.97 -15.74
CA ARG A 32 7.06 -6.88 -15.48
C ARG A 32 6.84 -8.27 -16.05
N LYS A 33 5.62 -8.82 -15.94
CA LYS A 33 5.26 -10.12 -16.54
C LYS A 33 5.45 -10.15 -18.06
N HIS A 34 5.11 -9.06 -18.72
CA HIS A 34 5.14 -9.00 -20.20
C HIS A 34 6.44 -8.40 -20.76
N GLY A 35 7.45 -8.12 -19.92
CA GLY A 35 8.67 -7.43 -20.34
C GLY A 35 8.42 -6.03 -20.89
N GLY A 36 7.30 -5.41 -20.47
CA GLY A 36 6.85 -4.10 -20.89
C GLY A 36 7.36 -2.96 -20.02
N ARG A 37 6.81 -1.76 -20.22
CA ARG A 37 7.18 -0.54 -19.49
C ARG A 37 6.08 -0.09 -18.53
N PHE A 38 6.49 0.29 -17.32
CA PHE A 38 5.65 0.92 -16.31
C PHE A 38 6.06 2.38 -16.14
N LEU A 39 5.20 3.30 -16.59
CA LEU A 39 5.48 4.74 -16.58
C LEU A 39 4.84 5.41 -15.35
N LEU A 40 5.52 6.43 -14.83
CA LEU A 40 5.02 7.28 -13.74
C LEU A 40 4.79 8.70 -14.25
N ARG A 41 3.53 9.18 -14.16
CA ARG A 41 3.08 10.52 -14.51
C ARG A 41 2.41 11.18 -13.30
N ILE A 42 2.83 12.35 -12.93
CA ILE A 42 2.20 13.11 -11.84
C ILE A 42 1.13 14.04 -12.43
N GLU A 43 -0.14 13.82 -12.05
CA GLU A 43 -1.26 14.64 -12.55
C GLU A 43 -1.49 15.82 -11.59
N ASP A 44 -0.68 16.88 -11.78
CA ASP A 44 -0.60 18.10 -10.97
C ASP A 44 -1.38 19.30 -11.54
N THR A 45 -2.30 19.07 -12.46
CA THR A 45 -3.07 20.17 -13.09
C THR A 45 -3.99 20.93 -12.13
N ASP A 46 -4.21 20.46 -10.92
CA ASP A 46 -4.88 21.16 -9.82
C ASP A 46 -3.83 21.70 -8.84
N ALA A 47 -3.28 22.88 -9.18
CA ALA A 47 -2.17 23.50 -8.44
C ALA A 47 -2.54 23.81 -6.97
N GLU A 48 -3.83 24.06 -6.64
CA GLU A 48 -4.25 24.35 -5.26
C GLU A 48 -4.14 23.14 -4.33
N ARG A 49 -4.14 21.92 -4.89
CA ARG A 49 -4.09 20.66 -4.13
C ARG A 49 -2.79 19.89 -4.31
N SER A 50 -1.87 20.39 -5.11
CA SER A 50 -0.57 19.76 -5.39
C SER A 50 0.50 20.37 -4.51
N SER A 51 1.32 19.54 -3.84
CA SER A 51 2.48 20.00 -3.09
C SER A 51 3.71 19.10 -3.33
N ASP A 52 4.90 19.67 -3.17
CA ASP A 52 6.17 18.94 -3.33
C ASP A 52 6.29 17.81 -2.29
N GLU A 53 5.77 18.03 -1.06
CA GLU A 53 5.74 17.00 -0.02
C GLU A 53 4.85 15.82 -0.42
N ALA A 54 3.72 16.08 -1.07
CA ALA A 54 2.83 15.03 -1.56
C ALA A 54 3.48 14.22 -2.68
N ILE A 55 4.20 14.89 -3.59
CA ILE A 55 4.96 14.24 -4.66
C ILE A 55 6.07 13.37 -4.06
N ALA A 56 6.88 13.92 -3.17
CA ALA A 56 7.94 13.19 -2.47
C ALA A 56 7.38 11.98 -1.72
N GLY A 57 6.23 12.13 -1.04
CA GLY A 57 5.58 11.04 -0.32
C GLY A 57 5.04 9.92 -1.24
N ILE A 58 4.61 10.25 -2.45
CA ILE A 58 4.21 9.24 -3.46
C ILE A 58 5.43 8.47 -3.95
N LEU A 59 6.51 9.17 -4.31
CA LEU A 59 7.74 8.56 -4.80
C LEU A 59 8.41 7.68 -3.74
N ASP A 60 8.48 8.16 -2.50
CA ASP A 60 8.98 7.41 -1.35
C ASP A 60 8.16 6.13 -1.10
N GLY A 61 6.83 6.24 -1.13
CA GLY A 61 5.95 5.08 -0.96
C GLY A 61 6.10 4.04 -2.06
N LEU A 62 6.22 4.44 -3.33
CA LEU A 62 6.46 3.52 -4.45
C LEU A 62 7.84 2.85 -4.33
N SER A 63 8.88 3.63 -4.00
CA SER A 63 10.24 3.13 -3.80
C SER A 63 10.31 2.14 -2.65
N TRP A 64 9.63 2.44 -1.52
CA TRP A 64 9.56 1.52 -0.39
C TRP A 64 8.87 0.20 -0.75
N LEU A 65 7.80 0.22 -1.56
CA LEU A 65 7.15 -1.00 -2.05
C LEU A 65 8.01 -1.79 -3.05
N GLY A 66 9.13 -1.22 -3.52
CA GLY A 66 10.01 -1.83 -4.52
C GLY A 66 9.43 -1.80 -5.93
N LEU A 67 8.60 -0.79 -6.22
CA LEU A 67 8.00 -0.54 -7.54
C LEU A 67 8.88 0.46 -8.29
N ASP A 68 9.76 -0.05 -9.13
CA ASP A 68 10.59 0.74 -10.04
C ASP A 68 9.80 1.10 -11.31
N TRP A 69 10.02 2.29 -11.84
CA TRP A 69 9.39 2.80 -13.07
C TRP A 69 10.44 3.04 -14.17
N ASP A 70 9.99 3.04 -15.43
CA ASP A 70 10.86 2.98 -16.60
C ASP A 70 11.05 4.32 -17.34
N ASN A 71 10.65 5.44 -16.71
CA ASN A 71 10.83 6.79 -17.26
C ASN A 71 11.35 7.75 -16.19
N VAL A 72 11.84 8.90 -16.60
CA VAL A 72 11.95 10.04 -15.68
C VAL A 72 10.51 10.50 -15.37
N PRO A 73 10.09 10.54 -14.09
CA PRO A 73 8.77 11.02 -13.75
C PRO A 73 8.56 12.45 -14.27
N TYR A 74 7.42 12.71 -14.86
CA TYR A 74 7.08 14.02 -15.39
C TYR A 74 5.73 14.52 -14.86
N PHE A 75 5.52 15.81 -15.00
CA PHE A 75 4.33 16.50 -14.50
C PHE A 75 3.40 16.83 -15.65
N GLN A 76 2.12 16.51 -15.49
CA GLN A 76 1.08 16.76 -16.50
C GLN A 76 0.98 18.25 -16.87
N SER A 77 1.20 19.15 -15.91
CA SER A 77 1.19 20.60 -16.13
C SER A 77 2.22 21.10 -17.15
N GLN A 78 3.35 20.37 -17.32
CA GLN A 78 4.40 20.69 -18.28
C GLN A 78 3.91 20.59 -19.74
N PHE A 79 2.84 19.84 -19.99
CA PHE A 79 2.31 19.53 -21.32
C PHE A 79 0.98 20.25 -21.62
N THR A 80 0.66 21.32 -20.88
CA THR A 80 -0.57 22.11 -21.05
C THR A 80 -0.74 22.61 -22.49
N ALA A 81 0.35 23.01 -23.16
CA ALA A 81 0.31 23.45 -24.55
C ALA A 81 -0.13 22.34 -25.52
N GLU A 82 0.33 21.09 -25.30
CA GLU A 82 -0.09 19.94 -26.10
C GLU A 82 -1.57 19.61 -25.89
N HIS A 83 -2.05 19.72 -24.65
CA HIS A 83 -3.48 19.54 -24.35
C HIS A 83 -4.35 20.61 -25.03
N GLN A 84 -3.88 21.87 -25.07
CA GLN A 84 -4.56 22.97 -25.76
C GLN A 84 -4.55 22.78 -27.29
N ASP A 85 -3.42 22.32 -27.85
CA ASP A 85 -3.34 21.98 -29.27
C ASP A 85 -4.27 20.84 -29.66
N ALA A 86 -4.36 19.80 -28.85
CA ALA A 86 -5.33 18.71 -29.05
C ALA A 86 -6.78 19.23 -29.05
N ALA A 87 -7.13 20.15 -28.15
CA ALA A 87 -8.44 20.79 -28.14
C ALA A 87 -8.69 21.60 -29.40
N LYS A 88 -7.68 22.34 -29.90
CA LYS A 88 -7.73 23.08 -31.15
C LYS A 88 -7.95 22.15 -32.36
N ARG A 89 -7.21 21.06 -32.44
CA ARG A 89 -7.41 20.03 -33.48
C ARG A 89 -8.83 19.45 -33.46
N LEU A 90 -9.40 19.22 -32.25
CA LEU A 90 -10.81 18.79 -32.14
C LEU A 90 -11.81 19.84 -32.61
N LEU A 91 -11.54 21.13 -32.42
CA LEU A 91 -12.34 22.23 -32.97
C LEU A 91 -12.27 22.26 -34.51
N GLU A 92 -11.06 22.21 -35.06
CA GLU A 92 -10.81 22.24 -36.52
C GLU A 92 -11.44 21.03 -37.22
N ASN A 93 -11.42 19.86 -36.61
CA ASN A 93 -12.02 18.64 -37.13
C ASN A 93 -13.55 18.56 -36.89
N GLY A 94 -14.17 19.63 -36.35
CA GLY A 94 -15.60 19.65 -36.05
C GLY A 94 -16.06 18.69 -34.96
N ARG A 95 -15.11 18.12 -34.17
CA ARG A 95 -15.38 17.23 -33.02
C ARG A 95 -15.58 17.98 -31.72
N ALA A 96 -15.32 19.31 -31.71
CA ALA A 96 -15.57 20.17 -30.58
C ALA A 96 -16.18 21.51 -31.07
N TYR A 97 -16.67 22.33 -30.14
CA TYR A 97 -17.20 23.66 -30.44
C TYR A 97 -17.05 24.59 -29.24
N LYS A 98 -17.08 25.91 -29.49
CA LYS A 98 -17.04 26.94 -28.46
C LYS A 98 -18.42 27.11 -27.82
N CYS A 99 -18.48 27.06 -26.51
CA CYS A 99 -19.71 27.21 -25.73
C CYS A 99 -19.62 28.46 -24.86
N PHE A 100 -20.51 29.44 -25.15
CA PHE A 100 -20.60 30.75 -24.50
C PHE A 100 -21.62 30.77 -23.36
N CYS A 101 -22.19 29.63 -22.95
CA CYS A 101 -23.11 29.61 -21.83
C CYS A 101 -22.38 29.99 -20.53
N THR A 102 -22.94 30.99 -19.82
CA THR A 102 -22.41 31.41 -18.52
C THR A 102 -22.73 30.37 -17.44
N LYS A 103 -21.97 30.40 -16.33
CA LYS A 103 -22.24 29.56 -15.17
C LYS A 103 -23.68 29.77 -14.66
N ALA A 104 -24.12 31.02 -14.55
CA ALA A 104 -25.46 31.35 -14.08
C ALA A 104 -26.57 30.71 -14.96
N GLN A 105 -26.44 30.80 -16.29
CA GLN A 105 -27.38 30.15 -17.21
C GLN A 105 -27.44 28.64 -17.08
N LEU A 106 -26.27 28.02 -16.87
CA LEU A 106 -26.20 26.57 -16.68
C LEU A 106 -26.75 26.12 -15.32
N ASP A 107 -26.52 26.92 -14.26
CA ASP A 107 -27.03 26.64 -12.92
C ASP A 107 -28.55 26.83 -12.85
N GLU A 108 -29.11 27.83 -13.53
CA GLU A 108 -30.56 27.99 -13.68
C GLU A 108 -31.20 26.78 -14.35
N LYS A 109 -30.61 26.28 -15.46
CA LYS A 109 -31.11 25.07 -16.14
C LYS A 109 -31.04 23.83 -15.28
N ARG A 110 -29.97 23.69 -14.48
CA ARG A 110 -29.83 22.59 -13.50
C ARG A 110 -30.91 22.65 -12.44
N GLU A 111 -31.15 23.85 -11.89
CA GLU A 111 -32.18 24.05 -10.87
C GLU A 111 -33.57 23.74 -11.40
N GLN A 112 -33.84 24.13 -12.66
CA GLN A 112 -35.11 23.83 -13.33
C GLN A 112 -35.30 22.34 -13.55
N ALA A 113 -34.26 21.62 -13.97
CA ALA A 113 -34.28 20.16 -14.07
C ALA A 113 -34.54 19.47 -12.70
N ARG A 114 -33.89 19.98 -11.62
CA ARG A 114 -34.11 19.53 -10.26
C ARG A 114 -35.56 19.73 -9.80
N LYS A 115 -36.13 20.89 -10.06
CA LYS A 115 -37.54 21.17 -9.76
C LYS A 115 -38.50 20.24 -10.50
N ASN A 116 -38.18 19.94 -11.75
CA ASN A 116 -38.96 19.00 -12.57
C ASN A 116 -38.65 17.52 -12.29
N LYS A 117 -37.77 17.21 -11.31
CA LYS A 117 -37.32 15.84 -10.97
C LYS A 117 -36.74 15.08 -12.17
N THR A 118 -36.09 15.81 -13.08
CA THR A 118 -35.40 15.24 -14.24
C THR A 118 -33.86 15.35 -14.08
N THR A 119 -33.13 14.43 -14.71
CA THR A 119 -31.68 14.58 -14.78
C THR A 119 -31.29 15.68 -15.75
N TYR A 120 -30.50 16.65 -15.29
CA TYR A 120 -29.97 17.69 -16.16
C TYR A 120 -28.99 17.09 -17.17
N GLN A 121 -29.16 17.45 -18.44
CA GLN A 121 -28.18 17.28 -19.50
C GLN A 121 -28.04 18.60 -20.26
N TYR A 122 -26.82 18.88 -20.71
CA TYR A 122 -26.60 20.10 -21.53
C TYR A 122 -27.40 20.02 -22.85
N ASP A 123 -28.22 21.00 -23.11
CA ASP A 123 -29.20 21.03 -24.21
C ASP A 123 -28.62 21.35 -25.59
N GLY A 124 -27.29 21.51 -25.70
CA GLY A 124 -26.62 21.82 -26.95
C GLY A 124 -26.90 23.24 -27.49
N THR A 125 -27.29 24.21 -26.63
CA THR A 125 -27.59 25.59 -27.05
C THR A 125 -26.51 26.15 -27.98
N CYS A 126 -25.24 26.13 -27.57
CA CYS A 126 -24.15 26.69 -28.38
C CYS A 126 -23.68 25.76 -29.51
N ARG A 127 -24.06 24.48 -29.50
CA ARG A 127 -23.79 23.56 -30.61
C ARG A 127 -24.47 23.96 -31.93
N ARG A 128 -25.57 24.69 -31.83
CA ARG A 128 -26.40 25.15 -32.97
C ARG A 128 -26.02 26.52 -33.47
N LEU A 129 -25.05 27.22 -32.88
CA LEU A 129 -24.57 28.51 -33.33
C LEU A 129 -23.94 28.39 -34.73
N THR A 130 -24.27 29.33 -35.60
CA THR A 130 -23.60 29.48 -36.91
C THR A 130 -22.19 30.02 -36.74
N ALA A 131 -21.32 29.81 -37.72
CA ALA A 131 -19.96 30.38 -37.72
C ALA A 131 -19.97 31.90 -37.49
N THR A 132 -20.89 32.60 -38.15
CA THR A 132 -21.06 34.09 -38.00
C THR A 132 -21.42 34.47 -36.57
N GLN A 133 -22.30 33.70 -35.90
CA GLN A 133 -22.69 33.95 -34.52
C GLN A 133 -21.50 33.68 -33.55
N VAL A 134 -20.74 32.65 -33.80
CA VAL A 134 -19.52 32.35 -33.04
C VAL A 134 -18.51 33.47 -33.17
N THR A 135 -18.18 33.89 -34.42
CA THR A 135 -17.24 34.98 -34.67
C THR A 135 -17.69 36.30 -34.02
N ARG A 136 -18.99 36.64 -34.09
CA ARG A 136 -19.52 37.83 -33.42
C ARG A 136 -19.31 37.81 -31.91
N LYS A 137 -19.55 36.69 -31.28
CA LYS A 137 -19.34 36.52 -29.83
C LYS A 137 -17.86 36.61 -29.44
N GLU A 138 -16.99 36.05 -30.24
CA GLU A 138 -15.54 36.16 -30.04
C GLU A 138 -15.04 37.61 -30.20
N GLN A 139 -15.52 38.33 -31.23
CA GLN A 139 -15.19 39.72 -31.41
C GLN A 139 -15.75 40.63 -30.30
N ALA A 140 -16.84 40.23 -29.67
CA ALA A 140 -17.39 40.87 -28.48
C ALA A 140 -16.64 40.55 -27.19
N GLY A 141 -15.60 39.68 -27.24
CA GLY A 141 -14.81 39.27 -26.09
C GLY A 141 -15.55 38.34 -25.10
N GLU A 142 -16.65 37.71 -25.56
CA GLU A 142 -17.40 36.80 -24.68
C GLU A 142 -16.54 35.58 -24.30
N PRO A 143 -16.39 35.26 -23.00
CA PRO A 143 -15.64 34.09 -22.58
C PRO A 143 -16.33 32.80 -23.01
N TYR A 144 -15.58 31.81 -23.42
CA TYR A 144 -16.12 30.51 -23.83
C TYR A 144 -15.35 29.36 -23.25
N THR A 145 -16.04 28.23 -23.10
CA THR A 145 -15.46 26.90 -22.87
C THR A 145 -15.39 26.10 -24.17
N ILE A 146 -14.51 25.11 -24.26
CA ILE A 146 -14.55 24.16 -25.39
C ILE A 146 -15.27 22.91 -24.94
N ARG A 147 -16.33 22.52 -25.69
CA ARG A 147 -17.06 21.28 -25.47
C ARG A 147 -16.75 20.26 -26.56
N PHE A 148 -16.57 19.02 -26.17
CA PHE A 148 -16.55 17.89 -27.12
C PHE A 148 -17.97 17.67 -27.66
N LYS A 149 -18.06 17.41 -28.97
CA LYS A 149 -19.32 17.26 -29.71
C LYS A 149 -19.65 15.76 -29.81
N VAL A 150 -20.48 15.27 -28.91
CA VAL A 150 -20.91 13.87 -28.90
C VAL A 150 -21.76 13.58 -30.15
N PRO A 151 -21.59 12.42 -30.83
CA PRO A 151 -22.47 12.08 -31.99
C PRO A 151 -23.95 12.08 -31.59
N GLN A 152 -24.82 12.64 -32.48
CA GLN A 152 -26.27 12.62 -32.26
C GLN A 152 -26.99 11.49 -32.99
N ALA A 153 -26.26 10.75 -33.85
CA ALA A 153 -26.79 9.58 -34.52
C ALA A 153 -27.07 8.46 -33.49
N ALA A 154 -27.97 7.55 -33.84
CA ALA A 154 -28.15 6.33 -33.08
C ALA A 154 -26.82 5.54 -33.03
N GLY A 155 -26.43 5.09 -31.81
CA GLY A 155 -25.19 4.38 -31.59
C GLY A 155 -24.70 4.50 -30.15
N ALA A 156 -23.54 3.90 -29.91
CA ALA A 156 -22.96 3.84 -28.59
C ALA A 156 -21.41 3.82 -28.65
N VAL A 157 -20.80 4.25 -27.56
CA VAL A 157 -19.41 3.91 -27.25
C VAL A 157 -19.38 2.51 -26.73
N ARG A 158 -18.55 1.66 -27.35
CA ARG A 158 -18.31 0.29 -26.91
C ARG A 158 -16.89 0.18 -26.38
N ILE A 159 -16.74 -0.46 -25.22
CA ILE A 159 -15.49 -0.69 -24.54
C ILE A 159 -15.42 -2.17 -24.23
N ASP A 160 -14.40 -2.85 -24.72
CA ASP A 160 -14.08 -4.21 -24.31
C ASP A 160 -13.14 -4.13 -23.11
N ASP A 161 -13.73 -4.14 -21.91
CA ASP A 161 -12.97 -4.07 -20.67
C ASP A 161 -12.50 -5.45 -20.26
N LEU A 162 -11.19 -5.59 -20.03
CA LEU A 162 -10.56 -6.88 -19.74
C LEU A 162 -11.02 -7.51 -18.41
N VAL A 163 -11.67 -6.72 -17.54
CA VAL A 163 -12.23 -7.19 -16.26
C VAL A 163 -13.74 -7.30 -16.31
N TYR A 164 -14.42 -6.23 -16.73
CA TYR A 164 -15.87 -6.17 -16.73
C TYR A 164 -16.53 -6.69 -18.01
N GLY A 165 -15.74 -6.96 -19.07
CA GLY A 165 -16.25 -7.37 -20.37
C GLY A 165 -16.84 -6.21 -21.17
N ASN A 166 -17.77 -6.51 -22.05
CA ASN A 166 -18.37 -5.50 -22.93
C ASN A 166 -19.20 -4.48 -22.15
N ILE A 167 -18.78 -3.22 -22.23
CA ILE A 167 -19.47 -2.07 -21.65
C ILE A 167 -19.98 -1.20 -22.81
N GLU A 168 -21.26 -0.89 -22.81
CA GLU A 168 -21.87 -0.05 -23.82
C GLU A 168 -22.51 1.19 -23.19
N LYS A 169 -22.22 2.38 -23.75
CA LYS A 169 -22.83 3.64 -23.36
C LYS A 169 -23.38 4.34 -24.58
N ARG A 170 -24.72 4.43 -24.68
CA ARG A 170 -25.38 5.09 -25.82
C ARG A 170 -24.96 6.55 -25.91
N TYR A 171 -24.80 7.07 -27.12
CA TYR A 171 -24.48 8.50 -27.32
C TYR A 171 -25.54 9.42 -26.68
N ALA A 172 -26.80 9.04 -26.73
CA ALA A 172 -27.89 9.78 -26.09
C ALA A 172 -27.74 9.93 -24.57
N ASP A 173 -26.97 9.04 -23.91
CA ASP A 173 -26.72 9.06 -22.48
C ASP A 173 -25.40 9.81 -22.12
N ILE A 174 -24.75 10.42 -23.12
CA ILE A 174 -23.52 11.20 -22.94
C ILE A 174 -23.80 12.64 -23.39
N GLU A 175 -23.74 13.60 -22.49
CA GLU A 175 -23.86 15.01 -22.86
C GLU A 175 -22.60 15.53 -23.56
N ASP A 176 -22.74 16.60 -24.35
CA ASP A 176 -21.58 17.36 -24.81
C ASP A 176 -20.81 17.91 -23.61
N PHE A 177 -19.62 17.41 -23.36
CA PHE A 177 -18.86 17.67 -22.14
C PHE A 177 -17.73 18.69 -22.38
N ILE A 178 -17.43 19.48 -21.35
CA ILE A 178 -16.36 20.47 -21.40
C ILE A 178 -15.01 19.74 -21.39
N ILE A 179 -14.12 20.16 -22.29
CA ILE A 179 -12.72 19.69 -22.38
C ILE A 179 -11.71 20.78 -22.05
N VAL A 180 -12.08 22.08 -22.24
CA VAL A 180 -11.28 23.24 -21.82
C VAL A 180 -12.17 24.27 -21.14
N ARG A 181 -11.74 24.79 -20.00
CA ARG A 181 -12.43 25.84 -19.24
C ARG A 181 -12.32 27.21 -19.93
N ALA A 182 -13.12 28.18 -19.49
CA ALA A 182 -13.09 29.54 -20.03
C ALA A 182 -11.77 30.27 -19.77
N ASN A 183 -11.01 29.89 -18.78
CA ASN A 183 -9.66 30.41 -18.52
C ASN A 183 -8.56 29.72 -19.37
N GLY A 184 -8.93 28.87 -20.33
CA GLY A 184 -8.01 28.16 -21.19
C GLY A 184 -7.40 26.87 -20.57
N GLN A 185 -7.77 26.51 -19.33
CA GLN A 185 -7.25 25.31 -18.67
C GLN A 185 -7.93 24.06 -19.18
N PRO A 186 -7.20 23.08 -19.74
CA PRO A 186 -7.72 21.77 -20.13
C PRO A 186 -8.22 20.97 -18.91
N LEU A 187 -9.23 20.14 -19.13
CA LEU A 187 -9.79 19.28 -18.09
C LEU A 187 -9.21 17.88 -18.14
N TYR A 188 -9.22 17.20 -16.98
CA TYR A 188 -8.72 15.84 -16.76
C TYR A 188 -9.05 14.87 -17.91
N VAL A 189 -10.30 14.87 -18.39
CA VAL A 189 -10.75 13.92 -19.41
C VAL A 189 -9.98 14.07 -20.73
N LEU A 190 -9.57 15.30 -21.08
CA LEU A 190 -8.74 15.59 -22.25
C LEU A 190 -7.28 15.31 -21.95
N CYS A 191 -6.74 15.90 -20.87
CA CYS A 191 -5.32 15.76 -20.51
C CYS A 191 -4.90 14.31 -20.42
N ASN A 192 -5.66 13.51 -19.67
CA ASN A 192 -5.35 12.09 -19.46
C ASN A 192 -5.34 11.30 -20.79
N ALA A 193 -6.31 11.57 -21.70
CA ALA A 193 -6.33 10.89 -23.00
C ALA A 193 -5.17 11.33 -23.91
N VAL A 194 -4.83 12.64 -23.93
CA VAL A 194 -3.74 13.17 -24.74
C VAL A 194 -2.39 12.65 -24.25
N ASP A 195 -2.18 12.63 -22.92
CA ASP A 195 -0.96 12.09 -22.35
C ASP A 195 -0.81 10.59 -22.64
N ASP A 196 -1.87 9.81 -22.48
CA ASP A 196 -1.85 8.37 -22.78
C ASP A 196 -1.56 8.11 -24.29
N ILE A 197 -2.02 8.98 -25.20
CA ILE A 197 -1.69 8.94 -26.63
C ILE A 197 -0.20 9.25 -26.85
N ARG A 198 0.31 10.35 -26.25
CA ARG A 198 1.71 10.74 -26.37
C ARG A 198 2.65 9.65 -25.85
N ASP A 199 2.32 9.07 -24.71
CA ASP A 199 3.15 8.06 -24.03
C ASP A 199 3.05 6.69 -24.69
N GLY A 200 2.14 6.50 -25.64
CA GLY A 200 1.91 5.24 -26.32
C GLY A 200 1.31 4.17 -25.39
N ILE A 201 0.48 4.57 -24.44
CA ILE A 201 -0.12 3.64 -23.47
C ILE A 201 -0.97 2.60 -24.20
N THR A 202 -0.64 1.34 -24.00
CA THR A 202 -1.34 0.19 -24.62
C THR A 202 -2.44 -0.38 -23.74
N HIS A 203 -2.27 -0.27 -22.41
CA HIS A 203 -3.24 -0.77 -21.43
C HIS A 203 -3.48 0.27 -20.33
N VAL A 204 -4.75 0.61 -20.12
CA VAL A 204 -5.19 1.52 -19.05
C VAL A 204 -5.78 0.69 -17.92
N ILE A 205 -4.93 0.37 -16.93
CA ILE A 205 -5.32 -0.37 -15.72
C ILE A 205 -5.55 0.65 -14.60
N ARG A 206 -6.80 0.76 -14.09
CA ARG A 206 -7.17 1.78 -13.07
C ARG A 206 -8.38 1.37 -12.25
N GLY A 207 -8.69 2.12 -11.20
CA GLY A 207 -9.90 1.90 -10.41
C GLY A 207 -11.20 2.08 -11.21
N GLN A 208 -12.26 1.36 -10.84
CA GLN A 208 -13.58 1.43 -11.51
C GLN A 208 -14.25 2.81 -11.39
N ASP A 209 -13.77 3.69 -10.52
CA ASP A 209 -14.20 5.09 -10.48
C ASP A 209 -13.84 5.86 -11.77
N GLY A 210 -12.88 5.36 -12.55
CA GLY A 210 -12.57 5.83 -13.90
C GLY A 210 -13.60 5.46 -14.97
N LEU A 211 -14.47 4.47 -14.72
CA LEU A 211 -15.45 3.98 -15.71
C LEU A 211 -16.35 5.06 -16.28
N ALA A 212 -16.78 6.04 -15.45
CA ALA A 212 -17.63 7.13 -15.90
C ALA A 212 -16.94 8.06 -16.91
N ASN A 213 -15.62 8.13 -16.90
CA ASN A 213 -14.83 8.94 -17.82
C ASN A 213 -14.43 8.19 -19.10
N THR A 214 -14.37 6.86 -19.05
CA THR A 214 -13.89 6.04 -20.16
C THR A 214 -14.65 6.29 -21.47
N PRO A 215 -16.00 6.37 -21.53
CA PRO A 215 -16.70 6.67 -22.77
C PRO A 215 -16.31 8.03 -23.36
N LYS A 216 -16.07 9.03 -22.52
CA LYS A 216 -15.65 10.38 -22.95
C LYS A 216 -14.22 10.35 -23.50
N GLN A 217 -13.31 9.61 -22.85
CA GLN A 217 -11.94 9.44 -23.33
C GLN A 217 -11.90 8.67 -24.66
N VAL A 218 -12.68 7.60 -24.81
CA VAL A 218 -12.81 6.88 -26.10
C VAL A 218 -13.23 7.83 -27.22
N LEU A 219 -14.19 8.72 -26.97
CA LEU A 219 -14.62 9.72 -27.96
C LEU A 219 -13.49 10.71 -28.30
N ILE A 220 -12.66 11.08 -27.32
CA ILE A 220 -11.50 11.96 -27.57
C ILE A 220 -10.46 11.24 -28.41
N TYR A 221 -10.10 9.96 -28.11
CA TYR A 221 -9.19 9.16 -28.93
C TYR A 221 -9.67 9.10 -30.38
N GLN A 222 -10.96 8.78 -30.58
CA GLN A 222 -11.59 8.74 -31.92
C GLN A 222 -11.55 10.10 -32.61
N GLY A 223 -11.82 11.18 -31.87
CA GLY A 223 -11.78 12.56 -32.39
C GLY A 223 -10.40 12.99 -32.83
N LEU A 224 -9.35 12.49 -32.17
CA LEU A 224 -7.95 12.77 -32.49
C LEU A 224 -7.36 11.76 -33.53
N GLY A 225 -8.11 10.71 -33.88
CA GLY A 225 -7.65 9.65 -34.80
C GLY A 225 -6.58 8.76 -34.22
N ALA A 226 -6.54 8.62 -32.88
CA ALA A 226 -5.55 7.80 -32.16
C ALA A 226 -6.07 6.37 -31.91
N PRO A 227 -5.18 5.37 -31.86
CA PRO A 227 -5.56 4.02 -31.48
C PRO A 227 -6.04 3.94 -30.03
N LEU A 228 -7.05 3.11 -29.77
CA LEU A 228 -7.55 2.92 -28.41
C LEU A 228 -6.65 1.96 -27.63
N PRO A 229 -6.33 2.28 -26.38
CA PRO A 229 -5.72 1.32 -25.47
C PRO A 229 -6.75 0.25 -25.05
N LYS A 230 -6.28 -0.87 -24.55
CA LYS A 230 -7.11 -1.83 -23.84
C LYS A 230 -7.41 -1.28 -22.43
N PHE A 231 -8.63 -1.45 -21.96
CA PHE A 231 -9.05 -0.98 -20.63
C PHE A 231 -9.20 -2.15 -19.66
N ALA A 232 -8.79 -1.95 -18.43
CA ALA A 232 -8.99 -2.88 -17.32
C ALA A 232 -9.35 -2.09 -16.05
N HIS A 233 -10.62 -2.11 -15.68
CA HIS A 233 -11.07 -1.41 -14.49
C HIS A 233 -11.11 -2.35 -13.29
N MET A 234 -10.42 -1.98 -12.21
CA MET A 234 -10.35 -2.76 -10.98
C MET A 234 -11.47 -2.35 -10.03
N SER A 235 -12.02 -3.32 -9.29
CA SER A 235 -12.97 -3.08 -8.21
C SER A 235 -12.39 -2.15 -7.13
N LEU A 236 -13.26 -1.48 -6.36
CA LEU A 236 -12.85 -0.62 -5.24
C LEU A 236 -12.46 -1.45 -4.02
N THR A 237 -11.65 -0.84 -3.15
CA THR A 237 -11.44 -1.31 -1.79
C THR A 237 -12.30 -0.47 -0.85
N LEU A 238 -13.12 -1.12 -0.06
CA LEU A 238 -14.08 -0.55 0.86
C LEU A 238 -13.66 -0.83 2.32
N ASP A 239 -14.18 -0.05 3.25
CA ASP A 239 -14.11 -0.36 4.67
C ASP A 239 -15.16 -1.42 5.06
N PRO A 240 -15.17 -1.92 6.30
CA PRO A 240 -16.18 -2.88 6.77
C PRO A 240 -17.62 -2.36 6.70
N GLN A 241 -17.83 -1.05 6.70
CA GLN A 241 -19.13 -0.40 6.53
C GLN A 241 -19.52 -0.21 5.06
N LYS A 242 -18.75 -0.80 4.12
CA LYS A 242 -18.94 -0.70 2.67
C LYS A 242 -18.78 0.72 2.09
N ALA A 243 -18.14 1.62 2.82
CA ALA A 243 -17.76 2.93 2.30
C ALA A 243 -16.37 2.88 1.65
N LYS A 244 -16.16 3.69 0.60
CA LYS A 244 -14.84 3.83 -0.03
C LYS A 244 -13.83 4.32 1.00
N ILE A 245 -12.69 3.61 1.12
CA ILE A 245 -11.62 4.05 1.99
C ILE A 245 -11.05 5.40 1.54
N SER A 246 -10.82 6.30 2.50
CA SER A 246 -10.34 7.65 2.21
C SER A 246 -9.58 8.24 3.41
N LYS A 247 -8.62 9.13 3.15
CA LYS A 247 -7.87 9.85 4.20
C LYS A 247 -8.78 10.60 5.16
N ARG A 248 -9.83 11.24 4.64
CA ARG A 248 -10.76 12.02 5.46
C ARG A 248 -11.49 11.19 6.53
N LYS A 249 -11.79 9.93 6.22
CA LYS A 249 -12.54 9.03 7.12
C LYS A 249 -11.62 8.19 8.00
N HIS A 250 -10.46 7.77 7.49
CA HIS A 250 -9.62 6.73 8.11
C HIS A 250 -8.22 7.24 8.49
N GLY A 251 -7.94 8.54 8.32
CA GLY A 251 -6.65 9.14 8.69
C GLY A 251 -5.46 8.53 7.96
N GLU A 252 -4.38 8.34 8.68
CA GLU A 252 -3.12 7.83 8.12
C GLU A 252 -3.13 6.31 7.84
N GLN A 253 -4.04 5.56 8.43
CA GLN A 253 -4.16 4.11 8.22
C GLN A 253 -4.40 3.71 6.75
N VAL A 254 -4.75 4.64 5.89
CA VAL A 254 -4.87 4.42 4.45
C VAL A 254 -3.62 4.81 3.67
N ALA A 255 -2.57 5.29 4.33
CA ALA A 255 -1.30 5.67 3.73
C ALA A 255 -0.26 4.55 3.83
N VAL A 256 0.52 4.37 2.78
CA VAL A 256 1.56 3.31 2.71
C VAL A 256 2.63 3.49 3.79
N HIS A 257 3.08 4.74 4.05
CA HIS A 257 4.10 5.01 5.06
C HIS A 257 3.67 4.61 6.47
N TYR A 258 2.36 4.64 6.79
CA TYR A 258 1.84 4.18 8.07
C TYR A 258 2.28 2.74 8.36
N TYR A 259 2.15 1.84 7.39
CA TYR A 259 2.54 0.44 7.55
C TYR A 259 4.05 0.25 7.66
N ARG A 260 4.84 1.00 6.89
CA ARG A 260 6.30 1.04 7.03
C ARG A 260 6.71 1.41 8.45
N ASP A 261 6.11 2.45 8.99
CA ASP A 261 6.46 2.99 10.30
C ASP A 261 6.01 2.06 11.44
N HIS A 262 4.96 1.25 11.19
CA HIS A 262 4.51 0.18 12.09
C HIS A 262 5.23 -1.16 11.87
N GLY A 263 6.30 -1.19 11.08
CA GLY A 263 7.19 -2.35 10.97
C GLY A 263 6.72 -3.44 10.02
N PHE A 264 5.87 -3.11 9.05
CA PHE A 264 5.53 -4.06 7.98
C PHE A 264 6.64 -4.15 6.94
N LEU A 265 6.80 -5.33 6.35
CA LEU A 265 7.71 -5.55 5.24
C LEU A 265 7.07 -5.07 3.92
N PRO A 266 7.85 -4.44 3.04
CA PRO A 266 7.32 -3.91 1.78
C PRO A 266 6.64 -4.99 0.95
N TRP A 267 7.26 -6.17 0.81
CA TRP A 267 6.72 -7.24 -0.01
C TRP A 267 5.48 -7.91 0.61
N ALA A 268 5.37 -7.94 1.94
CA ALA A 268 4.15 -8.37 2.61
C ALA A 268 2.97 -7.43 2.28
N MET A 269 3.26 -6.13 2.22
CA MET A 269 2.27 -5.13 1.84
C MET A 269 1.86 -5.26 0.37
N VAL A 270 2.81 -5.47 -0.55
CA VAL A 270 2.54 -5.74 -1.97
C VAL A 270 1.64 -6.96 -2.13
N ASN A 271 2.02 -8.09 -1.52
CA ASN A 271 1.26 -9.34 -1.59
C ASN A 271 -0.17 -9.16 -1.07
N PHE A 272 -0.33 -8.52 0.08
CA PHE A 272 -1.65 -8.25 0.66
C PHE A 272 -2.51 -7.37 -0.27
N LEU A 273 -1.97 -6.27 -0.79
CA LEU A 273 -2.70 -5.35 -1.65
C LEU A 273 -3.14 -6.00 -2.96
N VAL A 274 -2.37 -6.95 -3.49
CA VAL A 274 -2.78 -7.75 -4.66
C VAL A 274 -4.01 -8.58 -4.31
N LEU A 275 -3.98 -9.28 -3.18
CA LEU A 275 -5.10 -10.14 -2.73
C LEU A 275 -6.38 -9.37 -2.40
N LEU A 276 -6.32 -8.04 -2.26
CA LEU A 276 -7.51 -7.18 -2.13
C LEU A 276 -8.28 -6.98 -3.44
N GLY A 277 -8.01 -7.70 -4.48
CA GLY A 277 -8.77 -7.55 -5.73
C GLY A 277 -8.32 -8.48 -6.85
N TRP A 278 -7.39 -9.36 -6.54
CA TRP A 278 -6.93 -10.40 -7.43
C TRP A 278 -6.77 -11.71 -6.68
N ALA A 279 -7.06 -12.80 -7.33
CA ALA A 279 -6.87 -14.13 -6.79
C ALA A 279 -6.40 -15.08 -7.88
N ARG A 280 -5.51 -15.99 -7.52
CA ARG A 280 -5.13 -17.13 -8.34
C ARG A 280 -6.18 -18.24 -8.25
N ALA A 281 -6.38 -19.01 -9.31
CA ALA A 281 -7.39 -20.06 -9.36
C ALA A 281 -7.21 -21.18 -8.32
N ASP A 282 -5.97 -21.44 -7.90
CA ASP A 282 -5.61 -22.43 -6.86
C ASP A 282 -5.66 -21.87 -5.43
N SER A 283 -6.08 -20.62 -5.27
CA SER A 283 -6.18 -19.94 -3.97
C SER A 283 -4.84 -19.76 -3.23
N GLN A 284 -3.70 -19.78 -3.93
CA GLN A 284 -2.41 -19.44 -3.33
C GLN A 284 -2.44 -18.00 -2.80
N GLU A 285 -1.96 -17.78 -1.58
CA GLU A 285 -1.97 -16.47 -0.91
C GLU A 285 -0.57 -15.90 -0.62
N PHE A 286 0.46 -16.73 -0.61
CA PHE A 286 1.83 -16.31 -0.34
C PHE A 286 2.68 -16.50 -1.60
N PHE A 287 3.37 -15.43 -2.01
CA PHE A 287 4.15 -15.41 -3.23
C PHE A 287 5.52 -14.78 -3.01
N THR A 288 6.56 -15.39 -3.53
CA THR A 288 7.79 -14.66 -3.79
C THR A 288 7.56 -13.59 -4.86
N LYS A 289 8.49 -12.66 -5.01
CA LYS A 289 8.39 -11.59 -6.02
C LYS A 289 8.26 -12.15 -7.43
N SER A 290 9.08 -13.14 -7.77
CA SER A 290 9.04 -13.81 -9.09
C SER A 290 7.74 -14.57 -9.31
N GLU A 291 7.31 -15.37 -8.34
CA GLU A 291 6.04 -16.12 -8.45
C GLU A 291 4.85 -15.19 -8.68
N LEU A 292 4.79 -14.05 -7.99
CA LEU A 292 3.68 -13.12 -8.16
C LEU A 292 3.70 -12.43 -9.54
N ILE A 293 4.86 -12.05 -10.04
CA ILE A 293 5.03 -11.51 -11.40
C ILE A 293 4.56 -12.54 -12.42
N ASP A 294 5.00 -13.79 -12.30
CA ASP A 294 4.67 -14.86 -13.24
C ASP A 294 3.19 -15.25 -13.17
N ALA A 295 2.60 -15.24 -11.97
CA ALA A 295 1.20 -15.62 -11.76
C ALA A 295 0.21 -14.53 -12.18
N PHE A 296 0.57 -13.25 -12.03
CA PHE A 296 -0.37 -12.14 -12.20
C PHE A 296 -0.92 -12.06 -13.63
N ASP A 297 -2.25 -11.98 -13.76
CA ASP A 297 -2.94 -11.66 -15.00
C ASP A 297 -4.20 -10.83 -14.75
N LEU A 298 -4.69 -10.14 -15.77
CA LEU A 298 -5.88 -9.29 -15.65
C LEU A 298 -7.18 -10.10 -15.50
N GLY A 299 -7.19 -11.36 -15.93
CA GLY A 299 -8.35 -12.25 -15.79
C GLY A 299 -8.60 -12.69 -14.36
N GLY A 300 -7.56 -12.68 -13.50
CA GLY A 300 -7.67 -12.95 -12.06
C GLY A 300 -8.22 -11.78 -11.24
N ILE A 301 -8.46 -10.60 -11.86
CA ILE A 301 -9.00 -9.44 -11.16
C ILE A 301 -10.48 -9.65 -10.83
N ASN A 302 -10.82 -9.53 -9.55
CA ASN A 302 -12.18 -9.69 -9.06
C ASN A 302 -13.04 -8.47 -9.42
N ARG A 303 -14.25 -8.71 -9.94
CA ARG A 303 -15.25 -7.67 -10.22
C ARG A 303 -15.91 -7.11 -8.96
N THR A 304 -15.92 -7.89 -7.89
CA THR A 304 -16.52 -7.52 -6.61
C THR A 304 -15.56 -6.67 -5.79
N ASN A 305 -16.09 -5.62 -5.15
CA ASN A 305 -15.30 -4.78 -4.26
C ASN A 305 -14.73 -5.60 -3.09
N SER A 306 -13.45 -5.37 -2.79
CA SER A 306 -12.77 -5.95 -1.64
C SER A 306 -13.05 -5.15 -0.37
N VAL A 307 -12.94 -5.80 0.78
CA VAL A 307 -13.02 -5.13 2.09
C VAL A 307 -11.64 -5.16 2.73
N PHE A 308 -11.20 -4.00 3.19
CA PHE A 308 -10.02 -3.86 4.02
C PHE A 308 -10.46 -3.50 5.45
N ASN A 309 -10.15 -4.37 6.39
CA ASN A 309 -10.51 -4.19 7.78
C ASN A 309 -9.59 -3.16 8.44
N ILE A 310 -9.87 -1.87 8.20
CA ILE A 310 -9.24 -0.78 8.92
C ILE A 310 -9.98 -0.65 10.26
N SER A 311 -9.33 -1.00 11.35
CA SER A 311 -9.91 -0.87 12.69
C SER A 311 -9.87 0.58 13.14
N ALA A 312 -11.02 1.10 13.59
CA ALA A 312 -11.09 2.35 14.35
C ALA A 312 -10.73 2.14 15.83
N ASP A 313 -10.63 0.89 16.29
CA ASP A 313 -10.29 0.53 17.67
C ASP A 313 -8.76 0.50 17.84
N GLU A 314 -8.20 1.59 18.34
CA GLU A 314 -6.77 1.77 18.61
C GLU A 314 -6.19 0.78 19.64
N GLY A 315 -7.02 -0.05 20.27
CA GLY A 315 -6.61 -0.86 21.43
C GLY A 315 -6.18 -2.29 21.17
N LYS A 316 -6.61 -2.95 20.08
CA LYS A 316 -6.33 -4.39 19.88
C LYS A 316 -5.81 -4.80 18.51
N HIS A 317 -6.30 -4.20 17.44
CA HIS A 317 -5.88 -4.52 16.07
C HIS A 317 -5.87 -3.24 15.25
N PHE A 318 -4.71 -2.66 15.05
CA PHE A 318 -4.56 -1.42 14.27
C PHE A 318 -4.66 -1.67 12.75
N THR A 319 -4.85 -2.90 12.29
CA THR A 319 -4.96 -3.25 10.87
C THR A 319 -5.67 -4.59 10.65
N ASP A 320 -5.81 -4.96 9.37
CA ASP A 320 -6.42 -6.20 8.92
C ASP A 320 -5.67 -7.43 9.44
N PRO A 321 -6.35 -8.40 10.07
CA PRO A 321 -5.73 -9.64 10.56
C PRO A 321 -5.03 -10.44 9.44
N LYS A 322 -5.53 -10.40 8.20
CA LYS A 322 -4.91 -11.06 7.06
C LYS A 322 -3.56 -10.41 6.72
N LEU A 323 -3.47 -9.08 6.76
CA LEU A 323 -2.20 -8.37 6.56
C LEU A 323 -1.19 -8.74 7.65
N MET A 324 -1.61 -8.80 8.91
CA MET A 324 -0.74 -9.25 10.02
C MET A 324 -0.22 -10.66 9.78
N ASN A 325 -1.08 -11.57 9.38
CA ASN A 325 -0.69 -12.97 9.10
C ASN A 325 0.29 -13.06 7.92
N ILE A 326 0.05 -12.30 6.84
CA ILE A 326 0.93 -12.23 5.68
C ILE A 326 2.31 -11.69 6.10
N ASN A 327 2.35 -10.61 6.88
CA ASN A 327 3.61 -10.04 7.33
C ASN A 327 4.40 -11.00 8.23
N ALA A 328 3.71 -11.66 9.16
CA ALA A 328 4.30 -12.70 10.02
C ALA A 328 4.83 -13.89 9.20
N HIS A 329 4.15 -14.27 8.12
CA HIS A 329 4.62 -15.31 7.20
C HIS A 329 5.96 -14.92 6.56
N TYR A 330 6.06 -13.68 6.03
CA TYR A 330 7.31 -13.21 5.43
C TYR A 330 8.44 -13.10 6.45
N LEU A 331 8.17 -12.61 7.67
CA LEU A 331 9.18 -12.59 8.74
C LEU A 331 9.74 -13.98 9.04
N ARG A 332 8.91 -15.02 9.00
CA ARG A 332 9.31 -16.40 9.28
C ARG A 332 10.08 -17.06 8.14
N HIS A 333 9.73 -16.78 6.90
CA HIS A 333 10.19 -17.54 5.73
C HIS A 333 11.16 -16.80 4.82
N MET A 334 11.23 -15.46 4.91
CA MET A 334 12.20 -14.68 4.16
C MET A 334 13.63 -15.10 4.51
N PRO A 335 14.52 -15.29 3.53
CA PRO A 335 15.93 -15.56 3.82
C PRO A 335 16.50 -14.50 4.76
N MET A 336 17.27 -14.93 5.78
CA MET A 336 17.81 -14.00 6.78
C MET A 336 18.68 -12.91 6.15
N ALA A 337 19.41 -13.22 5.08
CA ALA A 337 20.21 -12.25 4.35
C ALA A 337 19.38 -11.08 3.78
N GLU A 338 18.14 -11.34 3.37
CA GLU A 338 17.21 -10.35 2.88
C GLU A 338 16.47 -9.60 4.01
N LEU A 339 16.24 -10.28 5.15
CA LEU A 339 15.55 -9.72 6.30
C LEU A 339 16.44 -8.80 7.14
N LEU A 340 17.74 -9.11 7.25
CA LEU A 340 18.70 -8.38 8.09
C LEU A 340 18.75 -6.87 7.81
N PRO A 341 18.72 -6.37 6.58
CA PRO A 341 18.70 -4.92 6.32
C PRO A 341 17.49 -4.22 6.96
N PHE A 342 16.33 -4.85 6.97
CA PHE A 342 15.11 -4.30 7.61
C PHE A 342 15.23 -4.32 9.13
N ILE A 343 15.75 -5.41 9.72
CA ILE A 343 16.03 -5.50 11.16
C ILE A 343 17.03 -4.41 11.56
N LYS A 344 18.15 -4.27 10.81
CA LYS A 344 19.16 -3.23 11.04
C LYS A 344 18.54 -1.83 11.03
N ALA A 345 17.79 -1.50 9.95
CA ALA A 345 17.15 -0.20 9.81
C ALA A 345 16.17 0.09 10.96
N ARG A 346 15.51 -0.94 11.49
CA ARG A 346 14.62 -0.80 12.63
C ARG A 346 15.36 -0.58 13.94
N LEU A 347 16.33 -1.43 14.26
CA LEU A 347 17.11 -1.34 15.49
C LEU A 347 17.98 -0.07 15.56
N ALA A 348 18.41 0.46 14.42
CA ALA A 348 19.17 1.70 14.35
C ALA A 348 18.34 2.93 14.77
N LYS A 349 17.01 2.89 14.66
CA LYS A 349 16.10 3.97 15.11
C LYS A 349 15.97 4.06 16.63
N THR A 350 16.38 3.02 17.37
CA THR A 350 16.14 2.85 18.79
C THR A 350 17.42 2.60 19.61
N ASP A 351 18.59 2.94 19.08
CA ASP A 351 19.93 2.73 19.69
C ASP A 351 20.22 1.27 20.10
N LEU A 352 19.47 0.32 19.51
CA LEU A 352 19.72 -1.12 19.76
C LEU A 352 20.71 -1.72 18.78
N TRP A 353 20.98 -1.02 17.67
CA TRP A 353 21.96 -1.48 16.70
C TRP A 353 23.38 -1.25 17.20
N LYS A 354 24.23 -2.29 17.14
CA LYS A 354 25.65 -2.22 17.50
C LYS A 354 26.49 -2.57 16.28
N PRO A 355 27.59 -1.82 15.98
CA PRO A 355 28.50 -2.15 14.86
C PRO A 355 29.03 -3.59 14.94
N ALA A 356 29.24 -4.11 16.14
CA ALA A 356 29.68 -5.50 16.39
C ALA A 356 28.74 -6.55 15.75
N PHE A 357 27.47 -6.23 15.52
CA PHE A 357 26.50 -7.12 14.86
C PHE A 357 26.81 -7.33 13.36
N GLU A 358 27.66 -6.50 12.77
CA GLU A 358 28.14 -6.67 11.39
C GLU A 358 29.54 -7.29 11.33
N THR A 359 30.22 -7.38 12.46
CA THR A 359 31.62 -7.84 12.56
C THR A 359 31.74 -9.07 13.48
N GLU A 360 32.36 -8.92 14.63
CA GLU A 360 32.72 -10.03 15.53
C GLU A 360 31.49 -10.75 16.15
N GLN A 361 30.36 -10.10 16.27
CA GLN A 361 29.12 -10.69 16.80
C GLN A 361 28.12 -11.11 15.70
N ARG A 362 28.49 -11.03 14.42
CA ARG A 362 27.58 -11.29 13.30
C ARG A 362 26.93 -12.67 13.38
N SER A 363 27.71 -13.71 13.59
CA SER A 363 27.19 -15.09 13.65
C SER A 363 26.19 -15.25 14.79
N TRP A 364 26.53 -14.75 15.96
CA TRP A 364 25.66 -14.76 17.13
C TRP A 364 24.37 -13.96 16.88
N PHE A 365 24.47 -12.75 16.31
CA PHE A 365 23.33 -11.90 16.02
C PHE A 365 22.37 -12.57 15.03
N VAL A 366 22.89 -13.10 13.92
CA VAL A 366 22.09 -13.81 12.92
C VAL A 366 21.36 -15.00 13.53
N SER A 367 22.07 -15.84 14.31
CA SER A 367 21.48 -16.99 15.00
C SER A 367 20.40 -16.58 16.00
N THR A 368 20.61 -15.45 16.69
CA THR A 368 19.64 -14.89 17.62
C THR A 368 18.38 -14.43 16.88
N MET A 369 18.52 -13.66 15.79
CA MET A 369 17.39 -13.20 14.98
C MET A 369 16.60 -14.39 14.39
N GLU A 370 17.30 -15.41 13.91
CA GLU A 370 16.69 -16.65 13.40
C GLU A 370 15.89 -17.39 14.48
N LEU A 371 16.39 -17.43 15.72
CA LEU A 371 15.69 -18.05 16.83
C LEU A 371 14.39 -17.35 17.20
N ILE A 372 14.38 -16.00 17.18
CA ILE A 372 13.25 -15.23 17.72
C ILE A 372 12.20 -14.86 16.68
N ARG A 373 12.57 -14.70 15.38
CA ARG A 373 11.66 -14.20 14.32
C ARG A 373 10.39 -15.01 14.13
N GLY A 374 10.43 -16.30 14.49
CA GLY A 374 9.28 -17.20 14.33
C GLY A 374 8.05 -16.83 15.15
N ARG A 375 8.19 -15.94 16.12
CA ARG A 375 7.14 -15.44 17.01
C ARG A 375 6.66 -14.03 16.71
N PHE A 376 7.30 -13.34 15.78
CA PHE A 376 7.09 -11.93 15.50
C PHE A 376 6.08 -11.71 14.39
N ASN A 377 5.35 -10.63 14.49
CA ASN A 377 4.34 -10.23 13.52
C ASN A 377 4.78 -9.00 12.72
N THR A 378 5.62 -8.14 13.31
CA THR A 378 6.17 -6.93 12.68
C THR A 378 7.64 -6.76 13.03
N LEU A 379 8.34 -5.88 12.33
CA LEU A 379 9.71 -5.50 12.64
C LEU A 379 9.83 -4.81 14.02
N ASN A 380 8.73 -4.24 14.54
CA ASN A 380 8.71 -3.62 15.87
C ASN A 380 8.95 -4.65 16.98
N ASP A 381 8.60 -5.90 16.73
CA ASP A 381 8.78 -6.97 17.70
C ASP A 381 10.27 -7.25 17.98
N PHE A 382 11.18 -6.92 17.05
CA PHE A 382 12.61 -7.01 17.26
C PHE A 382 13.13 -5.98 18.28
N GLU A 383 12.53 -4.79 18.36
CA GLU A 383 12.91 -3.75 19.30
C GLU A 383 12.16 -3.82 20.64
N THR A 384 11.03 -4.54 20.68
CA THR A 384 10.23 -4.75 21.90
C THR A 384 10.56 -6.11 22.52
N TYR A 385 9.91 -7.17 22.07
CA TYR A 385 10.15 -8.53 22.60
C TYR A 385 11.56 -9.05 22.31
N GLY A 386 12.13 -8.67 21.15
CA GLY A 386 13.49 -9.04 20.74
C GLY A 386 14.58 -8.35 21.56
N ARG A 387 14.28 -7.22 22.18
CA ARG A 387 15.22 -6.41 22.96
C ARG A 387 15.93 -7.23 24.02
N ALA A 388 15.23 -8.10 24.74
CA ALA A 388 15.78 -8.94 25.77
C ALA A 388 16.91 -9.89 25.31
N TYR A 389 16.98 -10.19 24.02
CA TYR A 389 17.98 -11.08 23.46
C TYR A 389 19.28 -10.36 23.07
N ILE A 390 19.23 -9.05 22.86
CA ILE A 390 20.36 -8.23 22.37
C ILE A 390 20.79 -7.13 23.33
N ASN A 391 19.97 -6.82 24.35
CA ASN A 391 20.24 -5.78 25.35
C ASN A 391 19.88 -6.28 26.74
N ASP A 392 20.52 -5.73 27.80
CA ASP A 392 20.23 -6.07 29.18
C ASP A 392 19.16 -5.13 29.80
N ASP A 393 18.88 -4.01 29.15
CA ASP A 393 17.74 -3.15 29.45
C ASP A 393 16.52 -3.59 28.62
N PHE A 394 15.56 -4.26 29.25
CA PHE A 394 14.33 -4.73 28.63
C PHE A 394 13.15 -4.69 29.61
N ILE A 395 11.95 -4.56 29.05
CA ILE A 395 10.72 -4.49 29.85
C ILE A 395 10.23 -5.92 30.14
N MET A 396 9.86 -6.15 31.39
CA MET A 396 9.25 -7.41 31.82
C MET A 396 7.72 -7.29 31.74
N ASP A 397 7.07 -8.30 31.15
CA ASP A 397 5.61 -8.39 31.12
C ASP A 397 5.05 -8.59 32.54
N GLU A 398 4.22 -7.66 32.99
CA GLU A 398 3.69 -7.64 34.36
C GLU A 398 2.89 -8.93 34.68
N THR A 399 2.17 -9.47 33.70
CA THR A 399 1.38 -10.69 33.88
C THR A 399 2.31 -11.90 34.05
N ALA A 400 3.37 -11.96 33.25
CA ALA A 400 4.38 -13.02 33.36
C ALA A 400 5.13 -12.93 34.71
N VAL A 401 5.54 -11.72 35.10
CA VAL A 401 6.18 -11.49 36.42
C VAL A 401 5.27 -11.93 37.55
N ARG A 402 4.02 -11.44 37.57
CA ARG A 402 3.05 -11.81 38.63
C ARG A 402 2.81 -13.31 38.71
N LYS A 403 2.71 -13.98 37.55
CA LYS A 403 2.41 -15.40 37.50
C LYS A 403 3.61 -16.29 37.80
N ASN A 404 4.82 -15.90 37.39
CA ASN A 404 5.97 -16.79 37.37
C ASN A 404 7.06 -16.41 38.36
N LEU A 405 7.14 -15.16 38.82
CA LEU A 405 8.21 -14.67 39.73
C LEU A 405 7.74 -14.27 41.14
N LYS A 406 6.48 -13.91 41.34
CA LYS A 406 5.97 -13.41 42.65
C LYS A 406 5.74 -14.49 43.71
N GLU A 407 6.10 -15.75 43.44
CA GLU A 407 6.10 -16.75 44.48
C GLU A 407 7.40 -16.67 45.33
N ALA A 408 7.30 -16.60 46.62
CA ALA A 408 8.43 -16.52 47.56
C ALA A 408 9.49 -17.63 47.32
N ALA A 409 9.07 -18.79 46.87
CA ALA A 409 9.98 -19.88 46.51
C ALA A 409 10.90 -19.54 45.32
N ALA A 410 10.44 -18.71 44.34
CA ALA A 410 11.27 -18.33 43.19
C ALA A 410 12.47 -17.46 43.63
N GLY A 411 12.27 -16.56 44.59
CA GLY A 411 13.35 -15.75 45.17
C GLY A 411 14.44 -16.54 45.86
N GLN A 412 14.11 -17.76 46.34
CA GLN A 412 15.09 -18.63 47.02
C GLN A 412 15.88 -19.48 46.03
N TRP A 413 15.22 -20.11 45.06
CA TRP A 413 15.89 -21.06 44.19
C TRP A 413 16.48 -20.46 42.90
N LEU A 414 16.05 -19.27 42.44
CA LEU A 414 16.71 -18.61 41.30
C LEU A 414 18.18 -18.25 41.53
N PRO A 415 18.62 -17.72 42.70
CA PRO A 415 20.03 -17.47 42.99
C PRO A 415 20.84 -18.74 43.08
N GLU A 416 20.28 -19.82 43.67
CA GLU A 416 20.97 -21.10 43.76
C GLU A 416 21.15 -21.73 42.38
N LEU A 417 20.12 -21.70 41.54
CA LEU A 417 20.24 -22.13 40.15
C LEU A 417 21.29 -21.30 39.38
N ALA A 418 21.31 -19.97 39.57
CA ALA A 418 22.30 -19.08 38.98
C ALA A 418 23.73 -19.51 39.38
N LYS A 419 23.97 -19.82 40.67
CA LYS A 419 25.25 -20.34 41.16
C LYS A 419 25.62 -21.62 40.44
N ARG A 420 24.75 -22.64 40.40
CA ARG A 420 25.02 -23.93 39.72
C ARG A 420 25.34 -23.74 38.24
N LEU A 421 24.57 -22.90 37.54
CA LEU A 421 24.81 -22.60 36.13
C LEU A 421 26.13 -21.85 35.90
N SER A 422 26.60 -21.05 36.88
CA SER A 422 27.89 -20.35 36.78
C SER A 422 29.07 -21.28 36.87
N GLU A 423 28.94 -22.41 37.58
CA GLU A 423 29.98 -23.41 37.86
C GLU A 423 30.09 -24.51 36.77
N LEU A 424 29.22 -24.53 35.79
CA LEU A 424 29.25 -25.49 34.68
C LEU A 424 30.58 -25.41 33.91
N LYS A 425 31.13 -26.55 33.48
CA LYS A 425 32.34 -26.60 32.68
C LYS A 425 32.19 -25.88 31.34
N ASP A 426 31.10 -26.11 30.65
CA ASP A 426 30.68 -25.44 29.42
C ASP A 426 29.23 -24.94 29.56
N PHE A 427 28.74 -24.15 28.60
CA PHE A 427 27.37 -23.60 28.63
C PHE A 427 26.60 -24.04 27.38
N GLU A 428 26.68 -25.34 27.11
CA GLU A 428 26.00 -25.99 25.99
C GLU A 428 24.67 -26.61 26.41
N SER A 429 23.75 -26.80 25.46
CA SER A 429 22.40 -27.27 25.73
C SER A 429 22.36 -28.56 26.56
N GLY A 430 23.22 -29.51 26.26
CA GLY A 430 23.26 -30.79 27.00
C GLY A 430 23.69 -30.65 28.46
N THR A 431 24.73 -29.85 28.72
CA THR A 431 25.26 -29.61 30.08
C THR A 431 24.24 -28.80 30.89
N ILE A 432 23.63 -27.79 30.30
CA ILE A 432 22.57 -26.98 30.94
C ILE A 432 21.35 -27.87 31.25
N GLU A 433 20.90 -28.70 30.33
CA GLU A 433 19.75 -29.59 30.54
C GLU A 433 20.00 -30.59 31.66
N ALA A 434 21.19 -31.18 31.71
CA ALA A 434 21.57 -32.12 32.79
C ALA A 434 21.50 -31.44 34.16
N GLU A 435 22.05 -30.23 34.29
CA GLU A 435 22.00 -29.48 35.56
C GLU A 435 20.58 -29.09 35.95
N LEU A 436 19.78 -28.62 34.99
CA LEU A 436 18.37 -28.32 35.26
C LEU A 436 17.57 -29.52 35.75
N ARG A 437 17.83 -30.72 35.19
CA ARG A 437 17.18 -31.96 35.64
C ARG A 437 17.61 -32.32 37.07
N LEU A 438 18.88 -32.18 37.43
CA LEU A 438 19.38 -32.40 38.79
C LEU A 438 18.73 -31.39 39.75
N PHE A 439 18.70 -30.11 39.39
CA PHE A 439 18.09 -29.05 40.18
C PHE A 439 16.60 -29.29 40.45
N LEU A 440 15.85 -29.72 39.42
CA LEU A 440 14.42 -30.06 39.55
C LEU A 440 14.20 -31.19 40.57
N LYS A 441 15.06 -32.22 40.52
CA LYS A 441 14.97 -33.34 41.42
C LYS A 441 15.33 -32.93 42.85
N ASP A 442 16.43 -32.17 43.04
CA ASP A 442 16.91 -31.74 44.35
C ASP A 442 15.91 -30.81 45.07
N LYS A 443 15.16 -30.01 44.34
CA LYS A 443 14.22 -29.03 44.90
C LYS A 443 12.76 -29.48 44.84
N ASP A 444 12.48 -30.64 44.29
CA ASP A 444 11.11 -31.11 44.04
C ASP A 444 10.21 -30.09 43.31
N ILE A 445 10.75 -29.46 42.26
CA ILE A 445 10.07 -28.43 41.46
C ILE A 445 9.50 -29.08 40.19
N LYS A 446 8.26 -28.71 39.85
CA LYS A 446 7.64 -29.14 38.57
C LYS A 446 8.38 -28.48 37.39
N PRO A 447 8.75 -29.19 36.32
CA PRO A 447 9.51 -28.66 35.18
C PRO A 447 8.94 -27.38 34.58
N GLY A 448 7.64 -27.33 34.33
CA GLY A 448 6.97 -26.14 33.77
C GLY A 448 7.07 -24.90 34.66
N LYS A 449 7.08 -25.06 35.99
CA LYS A 449 7.22 -23.98 36.95
C LYS A 449 8.60 -23.36 36.87
N LEU A 450 9.65 -24.18 36.89
CA LEU A 450 11.03 -23.72 36.75
C LEU A 450 11.28 -23.06 35.39
N MET A 451 10.88 -23.70 34.31
CA MET A 451 11.10 -23.18 32.96
C MET A 451 10.42 -21.84 32.74
N ASN A 452 9.16 -21.65 33.22
CA ASN A 452 8.46 -20.40 33.10
C ASN A 452 9.10 -19.28 33.93
N ALA A 453 9.53 -19.56 35.14
CA ALA A 453 10.18 -18.58 36.00
C ALA A 453 11.55 -18.17 35.43
N VAL A 454 12.39 -19.14 35.02
CA VAL A 454 13.68 -18.86 34.38
C VAL A 454 13.46 -18.03 33.11
N ARG A 455 12.53 -18.45 32.22
CA ARG A 455 12.23 -17.72 31.00
C ARG A 455 11.82 -16.27 31.31
N THR A 456 10.91 -16.07 32.25
CA THR A 456 10.46 -14.74 32.62
C THR A 456 11.62 -13.91 33.19
N ALA A 457 12.47 -14.50 34.01
CA ALA A 457 13.65 -13.83 34.56
C ALA A 457 14.63 -13.37 33.47
N ILE A 458 14.89 -14.22 32.45
CA ILE A 458 15.93 -13.93 31.46
C ILE A 458 15.43 -13.18 30.20
N THR A 459 14.13 -13.18 29.93
CA THR A 459 13.57 -12.51 28.73
C THR A 459 12.43 -11.53 29.02
N GLY A 460 11.95 -11.46 30.27
CA GLY A 460 10.78 -10.67 30.63
C GLY A 460 9.45 -11.29 30.18
N GLN A 461 9.45 -12.44 29.48
CA GLN A 461 8.28 -13.03 28.83
C GLN A 461 7.93 -14.40 29.41
N GLY A 462 6.62 -14.69 29.55
CA GLY A 462 6.14 -16.02 29.96
C GLY A 462 6.18 -17.09 28.89
N VAL A 463 6.28 -16.66 27.63
CA VAL A 463 6.36 -17.54 26.45
C VAL A 463 7.50 -17.09 25.54
N GLY A 464 8.02 -18.00 24.72
CA GLY A 464 9.16 -17.66 23.87
C GLY A 464 9.60 -18.83 22.97
N PRO A 465 10.72 -18.68 22.25
CA PRO A 465 11.35 -19.75 21.46
C PRO A 465 11.77 -20.94 22.29
N ASP A 466 12.45 -21.89 21.64
CA ASP A 466 13.02 -23.05 22.32
C ASP A 466 13.84 -22.63 23.53
N PHE A 467 13.52 -23.22 24.70
CA PHE A 467 14.04 -22.78 25.98
C PHE A 467 15.56 -23.00 26.09
N MET A 468 16.06 -24.14 25.64
CA MET A 468 17.47 -24.44 25.71
C MET A 468 18.29 -23.55 24.78
N LYS A 469 17.79 -23.32 23.55
CA LYS A 469 18.43 -22.40 22.60
C LYS A 469 18.47 -20.97 23.13
N VAL A 470 17.45 -20.54 23.87
CA VAL A 470 17.43 -19.20 24.48
C VAL A 470 18.54 -19.07 25.51
N LEU A 471 18.72 -20.07 26.40
CA LEU A 471 19.81 -20.06 27.42
C LEU A 471 21.17 -19.99 26.71
N THR A 472 21.41 -20.85 25.73
CA THR A 472 22.68 -20.91 25.00
C THR A 472 22.99 -19.58 24.26
N VAL A 473 22.00 -18.99 23.59
CA VAL A 473 22.17 -17.74 22.84
C VAL A 473 22.45 -16.56 23.77
N LEU A 474 21.77 -16.47 24.91
CA LEU A 474 22.04 -15.43 25.91
C LEU A 474 23.42 -15.56 26.55
N GLY A 475 23.88 -16.77 26.68
CA GLY A 475 25.19 -17.10 27.28
C GLY A 475 25.19 -17.05 28.80
N ARG A 476 26.20 -17.72 29.38
CA ARG A 476 26.33 -17.89 30.84
C ARG A 476 26.16 -16.61 31.63
N GLN A 477 26.97 -15.60 31.29
CA GLN A 477 27.03 -14.37 32.09
C GLN A 477 25.66 -13.62 32.17
N ARG A 478 24.98 -13.50 31.04
CA ARG A 478 23.66 -12.82 31.01
C ARG A 478 22.60 -13.64 31.76
N VAL A 479 22.58 -14.96 31.56
CA VAL A 479 21.62 -15.83 32.24
C VAL A 479 21.80 -15.74 33.74
N VAL A 480 23.03 -15.92 34.24
CA VAL A 480 23.35 -15.86 35.69
C VAL A 480 22.96 -14.50 36.28
N ASN A 481 23.39 -13.40 35.65
CA ASN A 481 23.09 -12.06 36.15
C ASN A 481 21.58 -11.78 36.22
N ARG A 482 20.83 -12.18 35.20
CA ARG A 482 19.39 -11.98 35.14
C ARG A 482 18.61 -12.83 36.14
N LEU A 483 19.05 -14.05 36.39
CA LEU A 483 18.46 -14.91 37.44
C LEU A 483 18.65 -14.28 38.83
N ILE A 484 19.86 -13.76 39.12
CA ILE A 484 20.14 -13.08 40.38
C ILE A 484 19.27 -11.81 40.51
N SER A 485 19.20 -10.98 39.47
CA SER A 485 18.39 -9.74 39.50
C SER A 485 16.90 -10.02 39.67
N ALA A 486 16.38 -11.09 39.04
CA ALA A 486 14.98 -11.46 39.15
C ALA A 486 14.58 -11.98 40.54
N ALA A 487 15.53 -12.50 41.34
CA ALA A 487 15.27 -12.89 42.72
C ALA A 487 14.80 -11.74 43.59
N GLY A 488 15.25 -10.50 43.34
CA GLY A 488 14.80 -9.30 44.01
C GLY A 488 13.39 -8.85 43.70
N ILE A 489 12.79 -9.38 42.61
CA ILE A 489 11.40 -9.08 42.17
C ILE A 489 10.39 -9.95 42.93
N SER A 490 10.85 -11.03 43.52
CA SER A 490 10.03 -12.06 44.19
C SER A 490 9.58 -11.70 45.62
N VAL A 491 9.90 -10.50 46.12
CA VAL A 491 9.60 -10.05 47.48
C VAL A 491 8.38 -9.13 47.51
#